data_6cf8074ea5286b5f7e19fb2133690ffd
#
_entry.id   6cf8074ea5286b5f7e19fb2133690ffd
#
_cell.length_a   1.000
_cell.length_b   1.000
_cell.length_c   1.000
_cell.angle_alpha   90.00
_cell.angle_beta   90.00
_cell.angle_gamma   90.00
#
_symmetry.space_group_name_H-M   'P 1'
#
loop_
_entity.id
_entity.type
_entity.pdbx_description
1 polymer ?
#
loop_
_entity_poly.entity_id
_entity_poly.type
_entity_poly.pdbx_seq_one_letter_code
_entity_poly.pdbx_strand_id
1 'polypeptide(L)'
;APGGYGSPQGSSGTDVPAPLPVLQNADGRVPWCADGYYLAVRPQFTFDSDFHAGAYYVQEASSQFVGHIVAACGGIRGGRVLDLCAAPGGKTTLYSTLAGRGGLVVANEIVRNRAAVLADNVRKWGVGNVAVTVNDPSQVARLEGWFDAVAVDAPCSGEGMFRKLEEARTEWSEAGVALCAERQRGILREAWRTLRP
;
A
#
# COMPACT_ATOMS: atom_id res chain seq x y z
N ALA A 1 -17.80 32.82 -40.02
CA ALA A 1 -18.66 31.85 -39.35
C ALA A 1 -17.80 30.82 -38.61
N PRO A 2 -17.94 30.63 -37.29
CA PRO A 2 -17.16 29.63 -36.57
C PRO A 2 -17.86 28.28 -36.58
N GLY A 3 -17.10 27.23 -36.90
CA GLY A 3 -17.55 25.85 -36.92
C GLY A 3 -17.86 25.33 -35.52
N GLY A 4 -19.04 24.79 -35.34
CA GLY A 4 -19.49 24.16 -34.10
C GLY A 4 -18.81 22.78 -33.91
N TYR A 5 -18.22 22.58 -32.71
CA TYR A 5 -17.82 21.27 -32.24
C TYR A 5 -19.07 20.54 -31.73
N GLY A 6 -19.45 19.47 -32.44
CA GLY A 6 -20.50 18.57 -32.01
C GLY A 6 -20.10 17.81 -30.76
N SER A 7 -20.92 17.86 -29.72
CA SER A 7 -20.80 17.02 -28.51
C SER A 7 -20.99 15.54 -28.90
N PRO A 8 -20.19 14.61 -28.40
CA PRO A 8 -20.46 13.19 -28.58
C PRO A 8 -21.73 12.84 -27.80
N GLN A 9 -22.71 12.31 -28.52
CA GLN A 9 -23.94 11.78 -27.94
C GLN A 9 -23.60 10.63 -27.00
N GLY A 10 -24.18 10.69 -25.79
CA GLY A 10 -24.00 9.68 -24.77
C GLY A 10 -24.50 8.31 -25.22
N SER A 11 -23.62 7.35 -25.21
CA SER A 11 -23.97 5.93 -25.20
C SER A 11 -24.45 5.60 -23.79
N SER A 12 -25.75 5.45 -23.59
CA SER A 12 -26.38 4.88 -22.41
C SER A 12 -26.21 3.34 -22.42
N GLY A 13 -25.01 2.89 -22.26
CA GLY A 13 -24.68 1.51 -21.94
C GLY A 13 -23.98 1.53 -20.59
N THR A 14 -24.59 0.96 -19.58
CA THR A 14 -23.91 0.60 -18.33
C THR A 14 -23.01 -0.58 -18.63
N ASP A 15 -21.87 -0.33 -19.28
CA ASP A 15 -20.78 -1.28 -19.37
C ASP A 15 -20.17 -1.42 -17.96
N VAL A 16 -20.79 -2.27 -17.15
CA VAL A 16 -20.15 -2.79 -15.95
C VAL A 16 -19.01 -3.67 -16.46
N PRO A 17 -17.74 -3.30 -16.24
CA PRO A 17 -16.64 -4.11 -16.71
C PRO A 17 -16.79 -5.54 -16.18
N ALA A 18 -16.53 -6.52 -17.05
CA ALA A 18 -16.59 -7.92 -16.65
C ALA A 18 -15.72 -8.14 -15.41
N PRO A 19 -16.19 -8.93 -14.44
CA PRO A 19 -15.41 -9.19 -13.24
C PRO A 19 -14.08 -9.83 -13.62
N LEU A 20 -13.00 -9.41 -12.94
CA LEU A 20 -11.66 -9.97 -13.17
C LEU A 20 -11.70 -11.50 -13.10
N PRO A 21 -11.03 -12.23 -14.00
CA PRO A 21 -11.01 -13.68 -14.01
C PRO A 21 -10.57 -14.30 -12.67
N VAL A 22 -9.64 -13.68 -11.95
CA VAL A 22 -9.20 -14.10 -10.62
C VAL A 22 -10.36 -14.16 -9.61
N LEU A 23 -11.38 -13.32 -9.76
CA LEU A 23 -12.55 -13.30 -8.87
C LEU A 23 -13.50 -14.46 -9.07
N GLN A 24 -13.36 -15.27 -10.13
CA GLN A 24 -14.09 -16.53 -10.28
C GLN A 24 -13.72 -17.53 -9.18
N ASN A 25 -12.54 -17.38 -8.57
CA ASN A 25 -12.06 -18.16 -7.44
C ASN A 25 -12.30 -17.46 -6.09
N ALA A 26 -13.13 -16.40 -6.04
CA ALA A 26 -13.39 -15.69 -4.80
C ALA A 26 -14.20 -16.56 -3.82
N ASP A 27 -13.74 -16.63 -2.59
CA ASP A 27 -14.37 -17.30 -1.44
C ASP A 27 -14.91 -16.25 -0.43
N GLY A 28 -15.62 -15.27 -0.97
CA GLY A 28 -16.23 -14.21 -0.19
C GLY A 28 -15.46 -12.89 -0.21
N ARG A 29 -16.08 -11.87 0.36
CA ARG A 29 -15.50 -10.53 0.51
C ARG A 29 -14.77 -10.38 1.84
N VAL A 30 -13.73 -9.56 1.85
CA VAL A 30 -13.09 -9.11 3.09
C VAL A 30 -14.02 -8.11 3.78
N PRO A 31 -14.50 -8.36 5.01
CA PRO A 31 -15.56 -7.54 5.64
C PRO A 31 -15.20 -6.07 5.84
N TRP A 32 -13.92 -5.77 5.95
CA TRP A 32 -13.39 -4.42 6.22
C TRP A 32 -12.78 -3.73 4.99
N CYS A 33 -12.90 -4.34 3.80
CA CYS A 33 -12.37 -3.77 2.57
C CYS A 33 -13.36 -3.99 1.42
N ALA A 34 -13.96 -2.90 0.94
CA ALA A 34 -14.98 -2.97 -0.10
C ALA A 34 -14.49 -3.64 -1.39
N ASP A 35 -13.20 -3.47 -1.72
CA ASP A 35 -12.57 -4.04 -2.91
C ASP A 35 -11.72 -5.29 -2.58
N GLY A 36 -11.85 -5.81 -1.35
CA GLY A 36 -11.11 -6.98 -0.88
C GLY A 36 -11.89 -8.29 -1.06
N TYR A 37 -11.19 -9.32 -1.56
CA TYR A 37 -11.74 -10.66 -1.74
C TYR A 37 -10.81 -11.70 -1.16
N TYR A 38 -11.38 -12.73 -0.52
CA TYR A 38 -10.67 -13.98 -0.24
C TYR A 38 -10.65 -14.82 -1.51
N LEU A 39 -9.55 -15.55 -1.72
CA LEU A 39 -9.43 -16.50 -2.82
C LEU A 39 -9.35 -17.90 -2.23
N ALA A 40 -10.19 -18.82 -2.72
CA ALA A 40 -10.22 -20.22 -2.28
C ALA A 40 -8.91 -20.94 -2.59
N VAL A 41 -8.28 -20.58 -3.72
CA VAL A 41 -7.01 -21.14 -4.18
C VAL A 41 -6.06 -20.00 -4.52
N ARG A 42 -4.79 -20.14 -4.12
CA ARG A 42 -3.74 -19.17 -4.50
C ARG A 42 -3.43 -19.29 -5.99
N PRO A 43 -3.70 -18.27 -6.81
CA PRO A 43 -3.38 -18.30 -8.24
C PRO A 43 -1.86 -18.32 -8.49
N GLN A 44 -1.47 -18.79 -9.68
CA GLN A 44 -0.09 -18.66 -10.16
C GLN A 44 0.10 -17.28 -10.80
N PHE A 45 0.29 -16.26 -9.97
CA PHE A 45 0.36 -14.84 -10.39
C PHE A 45 1.39 -14.56 -11.47
N THR A 46 2.45 -15.36 -11.56
CA THR A 46 3.51 -15.19 -12.57
C THR A 46 2.99 -15.27 -14.01
N PHE A 47 1.89 -16.01 -14.22
CA PHE A 47 1.28 -16.20 -15.55
C PHE A 47 -0.03 -15.43 -15.73
N ASP A 48 -0.40 -14.60 -14.76
CA ASP A 48 -1.65 -13.84 -14.80
C ASP A 48 -1.41 -12.45 -15.39
N SER A 49 -1.97 -12.20 -16.59
CA SER A 49 -1.87 -10.94 -17.31
C SER A 49 -2.49 -9.77 -16.53
N ASP A 50 -3.59 -10.01 -15.81
CA ASP A 50 -4.30 -8.99 -15.03
C ASP A 50 -3.46 -8.56 -13.81
N PHE A 51 -2.76 -9.51 -13.18
CA PHE A 51 -1.80 -9.20 -12.13
C PHE A 51 -0.64 -8.32 -12.64
N HIS A 52 -0.12 -8.65 -13.82
CA HIS A 52 0.96 -7.86 -14.43
C HIS A 52 0.50 -6.49 -14.95
N ALA A 53 -0.78 -6.39 -15.34
CA ALA A 53 -1.42 -5.12 -15.72
C ALA A 53 -1.82 -4.25 -14.51
N GLY A 54 -1.63 -4.74 -13.28
CA GLY A 54 -1.98 -3.99 -12.06
C GLY A 54 -3.48 -3.94 -11.77
N ALA A 55 -4.28 -4.83 -12.35
CA ALA A 55 -5.73 -4.87 -12.12
C ALA A 55 -6.09 -5.29 -10.68
N TYR A 56 -5.20 -5.98 -9.99
CA TYR A 56 -5.34 -6.33 -8.58
C TYR A 56 -3.98 -6.48 -7.89
N TYR A 57 -3.97 -6.40 -6.56
CA TYR A 57 -2.80 -6.64 -5.71
C TYR A 57 -3.07 -7.78 -4.73
N VAL A 58 -2.09 -8.67 -4.57
CA VAL A 58 -2.20 -9.81 -3.64
C VAL A 58 -1.61 -9.45 -2.30
N GLN A 59 -2.43 -9.46 -1.26
CA GLN A 59 -1.99 -9.21 0.11
C GLN A 59 -2.86 -9.97 1.12
N GLU A 60 -2.42 -10.02 2.35
CA GLU A 60 -3.22 -10.58 3.43
C GLU A 60 -4.40 -9.66 3.79
N ALA A 61 -5.55 -10.25 4.13
CA ALA A 61 -6.73 -9.49 4.54
C ALA A 61 -6.46 -8.60 5.77
N SER A 62 -5.60 -9.05 6.69
CA SER A 62 -5.13 -8.25 7.83
C SER A 62 -4.43 -6.96 7.41
N SER A 63 -3.67 -6.97 6.31
CA SER A 63 -3.05 -5.77 5.76
C SER A 63 -4.08 -4.78 5.20
N GLN A 64 -5.20 -5.27 4.68
CA GLN A 64 -6.31 -4.44 4.21
C GLN A 64 -7.08 -3.77 5.35
N PHE A 65 -7.03 -4.33 6.58
CA PHE A 65 -7.67 -3.76 7.76
C PHE A 65 -7.20 -2.34 8.09
N VAL A 66 -5.97 -2.00 7.71
CA VAL A 66 -5.43 -0.64 7.84
C VAL A 66 -6.32 0.39 7.11
N GLY A 67 -6.90 0.02 5.96
CA GLY A 67 -7.84 0.89 5.25
C GLY A 67 -9.10 1.21 6.07
N HIS A 68 -9.60 0.23 6.82
CA HIS A 68 -10.72 0.42 7.74
C HIS A 68 -10.35 1.38 8.88
N ILE A 69 -9.16 1.23 9.47
CA ILE A 69 -8.65 2.13 10.51
C ILE A 69 -8.55 3.56 9.96
N VAL A 70 -7.95 3.73 8.77
CA VAL A 70 -7.81 5.03 8.11
C VAL A 70 -9.18 5.69 7.91
N ALA A 71 -10.18 4.94 7.45
CA ALA A 71 -11.54 5.45 7.30
C ALA A 71 -12.17 5.88 8.64
N ALA A 72 -11.98 5.08 9.70
CA ALA A 72 -12.46 5.40 11.05
C ALA A 72 -11.80 6.65 11.65
N CYS A 73 -10.56 6.96 11.23
CA CYS A 73 -9.83 8.17 11.65
C CYS A 73 -10.14 9.41 10.78
N GLY A 74 -11.19 9.39 9.97
CA GLY A 74 -11.58 10.52 9.13
C GLY A 74 -11.12 10.46 7.68
N GLY A 75 -10.38 9.40 7.31
CA GLY A 75 -9.88 9.19 5.94
C GLY A 75 -8.67 10.05 5.59
N ILE A 76 -8.17 9.84 4.37
CA ILE A 76 -6.96 10.54 3.84
C ILE A 76 -7.19 11.08 2.42
N ARG A 77 -8.45 11.23 1.99
CA ARG A 77 -8.76 11.68 0.62
C ARG A 77 -8.21 13.08 0.36
N GLY A 78 -7.45 13.24 -0.71
CA GLY A 78 -6.81 14.50 -1.07
C GLY A 78 -5.61 14.88 -0.20
N GLY A 79 -5.29 14.07 0.81
CA GLY A 79 -4.21 14.32 1.77
C GLY A 79 -2.82 13.88 1.27
N ARG A 80 -1.80 14.36 1.98
CA ARG A 80 -0.40 13.95 1.83
C ARG A 80 -0.09 12.87 2.85
N VAL A 81 0.22 11.68 2.39
CA VAL A 81 0.44 10.49 3.20
C VAL A 81 1.90 10.07 3.11
N LEU A 82 2.51 9.78 4.23
CA LEU A 82 3.82 9.13 4.30
C LEU A 82 3.62 7.65 4.60
N ASP A 83 4.17 6.77 3.76
CA ASP A 83 4.39 5.35 4.04
C ASP A 83 5.89 5.16 4.25
N LEU A 84 6.34 5.15 5.52
CA LEU A 84 7.76 5.33 5.86
C LEU A 84 8.61 4.07 5.66
N CYS A 85 8.01 2.88 5.74
CA CYS A 85 8.66 1.58 5.56
C CYS A 85 7.87 0.76 4.51
N ALA A 86 7.81 1.27 3.27
CA ALA A 86 6.76 0.98 2.32
C ALA A 86 6.88 -0.38 1.59
N ALA A 87 8.12 -0.91 1.41
CA ALA A 87 8.30 -2.11 0.60
C ALA A 87 7.65 -3.36 1.23
N PRO A 88 7.03 -4.20 0.40
CA PRO A 88 7.02 -4.24 -1.07
C PRO A 88 5.96 -3.38 -1.77
N GLY A 89 5.07 -2.65 -1.05
CA GLY A 89 4.14 -1.71 -1.64
C GLY A 89 2.65 -2.05 -1.51
N GLY A 90 2.28 -3.15 -0.85
CA GLY A 90 0.88 -3.53 -0.69
C GLY A 90 0.04 -2.53 0.10
N LYS A 91 0.59 -1.95 1.17
CA LYS A 91 -0.06 -0.87 1.91
C LYS A 91 0.00 0.45 1.14
N THR A 92 1.10 0.72 0.43
CA THR A 92 1.25 1.89 -0.44
C THR A 92 0.14 1.97 -1.49
N THR A 93 -0.18 0.86 -2.17
CA THR A 93 -1.27 0.82 -3.17
C THR A 93 -2.62 1.09 -2.54
N LEU A 94 -2.86 0.57 -1.33
CA LEU A 94 -4.06 0.86 -0.54
C LEU A 94 -4.16 2.35 -0.18
N TYR A 95 -3.09 2.95 0.35
CA TYR A 95 -3.07 4.38 0.67
C TYR A 95 -3.26 5.24 -0.57
N SER A 96 -2.66 4.88 -1.69
CA SER A 96 -2.83 5.56 -2.98
C SER A 96 -4.31 5.60 -3.40
N THR A 97 -5.01 4.47 -3.29
CA THR A 97 -6.43 4.35 -3.59
C THR A 97 -7.27 5.23 -2.65
N LEU A 98 -6.99 5.19 -1.34
CA LEU A 98 -7.70 5.97 -0.33
C LEU A 98 -7.46 7.48 -0.44
N ALA A 99 -6.22 7.88 -0.75
CA ALA A 99 -5.87 9.28 -0.99
C ALA A 99 -6.52 9.83 -2.27
N GLY A 100 -6.73 8.97 -3.26
CA GLY A 100 -7.34 9.33 -4.53
C GLY A 100 -6.46 10.26 -5.38
N ARG A 101 -6.94 10.65 -6.56
CA ARG A 101 -6.17 11.43 -7.54
C ARG A 101 -5.72 12.81 -7.05
N GLY A 102 -6.41 13.39 -6.07
CA GLY A 102 -6.07 14.69 -5.47
C GLY A 102 -5.08 14.60 -4.32
N GLY A 103 -4.75 13.39 -3.85
CA GLY A 103 -3.78 13.15 -2.78
C GLY A 103 -2.40 12.80 -3.30
N LEU A 104 -1.44 12.69 -2.38
CA LEU A 104 -0.08 12.24 -2.64
C LEU A 104 0.37 11.24 -1.58
N VAL A 105 0.92 10.12 -2.01
CA VAL A 105 1.60 9.16 -1.14
C VAL A 105 3.10 9.24 -1.39
N VAL A 106 3.87 9.54 -0.34
CA VAL A 106 5.32 9.39 -0.36
C VAL A 106 5.64 8.04 0.25
N ALA A 107 6.09 7.11 -0.58
CA ALA A 107 6.44 5.75 -0.20
C ALA A 107 7.96 5.64 -0.06
N ASN A 108 8.45 5.56 1.18
CA ASN A 108 9.87 5.50 1.48
C ASN A 108 10.32 4.10 1.87
N GLU A 109 11.49 3.70 1.39
CA GLU A 109 12.16 2.46 1.79
C GLU A 109 13.67 2.68 1.82
N ILE A 110 14.30 2.42 2.96
CA ILE A 110 15.73 2.66 3.15
C ILE A 110 16.61 1.66 2.37
N VAL A 111 16.14 0.43 2.18
CA VAL A 111 16.89 -0.64 1.51
C VAL A 111 16.66 -0.55 0.00
N ARG A 112 17.71 -0.21 -0.77
CA ARG A 112 17.63 0.04 -2.22
C ARG A 112 17.00 -1.11 -3.01
N ASN A 113 17.39 -2.36 -2.72
CA ASN A 113 16.83 -3.52 -3.43
C ASN A 113 15.33 -3.69 -3.15
N ARG A 114 14.86 -3.42 -1.93
CA ARG A 114 13.45 -3.44 -1.58
C ARG A 114 12.71 -2.25 -2.20
N ALA A 115 13.33 -1.09 -2.27
CA ALA A 115 12.78 0.09 -2.92
C ALA A 115 12.58 -0.13 -4.44
N ALA A 116 13.45 -0.89 -5.10
CA ALA A 116 13.25 -1.29 -6.49
C ALA A 116 11.98 -2.12 -6.67
N VAL A 117 11.75 -3.11 -5.79
CA VAL A 117 10.51 -3.91 -5.80
C VAL A 117 9.28 -3.05 -5.54
N LEU A 118 9.37 -2.11 -4.59
CA LEU A 118 8.31 -1.13 -4.32
C LEU A 118 7.98 -0.31 -5.58
N ALA A 119 9.01 0.23 -6.23
CA ALA A 119 8.85 1.04 -7.44
C ALA A 119 8.19 0.25 -8.58
N ASP A 120 8.56 -1.03 -8.75
CA ASP A 120 7.96 -1.91 -9.76
C ASP A 120 6.49 -2.20 -9.44
N ASN A 121 6.14 -2.44 -8.18
CA ASN A 121 4.76 -2.66 -7.78
C ASN A 121 3.90 -1.40 -7.92
N VAL A 122 4.43 -0.23 -7.58
CA VAL A 122 3.76 1.07 -7.80
C VAL A 122 3.54 1.34 -9.28
N ARG A 123 4.54 1.03 -10.12
CA ARG A 123 4.44 1.18 -11.57
C ARG A 123 3.39 0.26 -12.18
N LYS A 124 3.33 -1.00 -11.72
CA LYS A 124 2.26 -1.95 -12.12
C LYS A 124 0.88 -1.44 -11.70
N TRP A 125 0.76 -0.90 -10.49
CA TRP A 125 -0.50 -0.36 -9.99
C TRP A 125 -1.03 0.81 -10.83
N GLY A 126 -0.15 1.50 -11.58
CA GLY A 126 -0.52 2.44 -12.64
C GLY A 126 -1.11 3.77 -12.16
N VAL A 127 -0.87 4.16 -10.90
CA VAL A 127 -1.37 5.41 -10.33
C VAL A 127 -0.32 6.52 -10.38
N GLY A 128 -0.76 7.77 -10.61
CA GLY A 128 0.11 8.94 -10.71
C GLY A 128 0.33 9.68 -9.39
N ASN A 129 -0.19 9.19 -8.27
CA ASN A 129 -0.19 9.88 -6.99
C ASN A 129 0.78 9.28 -5.95
N VAL A 130 1.78 8.49 -6.39
CA VAL A 130 2.79 7.89 -5.51
C VAL A 130 4.19 8.34 -5.93
N ALA A 131 4.96 8.87 -4.98
CA ALA A 131 6.38 9.16 -5.11
C ALA A 131 7.19 8.15 -4.29
N VAL A 132 8.03 7.35 -4.96
CA VAL A 132 8.93 6.40 -4.28
C VAL A 132 10.25 7.09 -3.94
N THR A 133 10.69 6.97 -2.69
CA THR A 133 11.92 7.57 -2.18
C THR A 133 12.80 6.54 -1.47
N VAL A 134 14.10 6.82 -1.42
CA VAL A 134 15.10 5.96 -0.74
C VAL A 134 15.86 6.82 0.24
N ASN A 135 15.34 6.92 1.45
CA ASN A 135 15.91 7.77 2.49
C ASN A 135 15.92 7.07 3.85
N ASP A 136 16.87 7.46 4.69
CA ASP A 136 16.81 7.19 6.12
C ASP A 136 15.64 7.97 6.76
N PRO A 137 14.93 7.43 7.78
CA PRO A 137 13.86 8.15 8.47
C PRO A 137 14.24 9.56 8.94
N SER A 138 15.48 9.77 9.38
CA SER A 138 15.98 11.10 9.81
C SER A 138 16.06 12.10 8.64
N GLN A 139 16.28 11.64 7.42
CA GLN A 139 16.24 12.49 6.23
C GLN A 139 14.81 12.87 5.87
N VAL A 140 13.87 11.93 5.99
CA VAL A 140 12.43 12.18 5.76
C VAL A 140 11.89 13.14 6.82
N ALA A 141 12.37 13.05 8.06
CA ALA A 141 11.99 13.92 9.17
C ALA A 141 12.25 15.44 8.92
N ARG A 142 13.04 15.79 7.90
CA ARG A 142 13.22 17.19 7.45
C ARG A 142 11.94 17.79 6.85
N LEU A 143 10.97 16.96 6.49
CA LEU A 143 9.63 17.38 6.04
C LEU A 143 8.70 17.57 7.26
N GLU A 144 9.11 18.41 8.21
CA GLU A 144 8.39 18.65 9.46
C GLU A 144 6.96 19.17 9.20
N GLY A 145 5.96 18.54 9.87
CA GLY A 145 4.56 18.94 9.78
C GLY A 145 3.97 18.91 8.36
N TRP A 146 4.55 18.14 7.45
CA TRP A 146 4.16 18.20 6.04
C TRP A 146 3.07 17.20 5.67
N PHE A 147 2.95 16.07 6.37
CA PHE A 147 2.01 15.00 6.06
C PHE A 147 0.73 15.10 6.91
N ASP A 148 -0.39 14.82 6.28
CA ASP A 148 -1.70 14.74 6.92
C ASP A 148 -1.91 13.38 7.60
N ALA A 149 -1.20 12.35 7.14
CA ALA A 149 -1.15 11.03 7.75
C ALA A 149 0.22 10.38 7.56
N VAL A 150 0.67 9.64 8.57
CA VAL A 150 1.94 8.90 8.54
C VAL A 150 1.69 7.45 8.93
N ALA A 151 2.04 6.54 8.03
CA ALA A 151 1.99 5.10 8.23
C ALA A 151 3.39 4.55 8.47
N VAL A 152 3.54 3.72 9.50
CA VAL A 152 4.81 3.11 9.87
C VAL A 152 4.61 1.61 10.09
N ASP A 153 4.96 0.80 9.08
CA ASP A 153 5.06 -0.66 9.18
C ASP A 153 6.53 -1.01 9.35
N ALA A 154 7.07 -0.71 10.54
CA ALA A 154 8.48 -0.81 10.81
C ALA A 154 8.99 -2.27 10.90
N PRO A 155 10.28 -2.52 10.60
CA PRO A 155 10.87 -3.84 10.76
C PRO A 155 10.64 -4.40 12.16
N CYS A 156 10.25 -5.68 12.22
CA CYS A 156 9.97 -6.41 13.44
C CYS A 156 10.84 -7.68 13.53
N SER A 157 10.73 -8.41 14.64
CA SER A 157 11.45 -9.65 14.94
C SER A 157 10.95 -10.90 14.20
N GLY A 158 9.94 -10.75 13.34
CA GLY A 158 9.55 -11.77 12.36
C GLY A 158 8.56 -12.81 12.85
N GLU A 159 7.92 -12.66 14.01
CA GLU A 159 6.95 -13.63 14.58
C GLU A 159 5.78 -13.91 13.61
N GLY A 160 5.37 -12.93 12.82
CA GLY A 160 4.35 -13.10 11.80
C GLY A 160 4.71 -14.12 10.70
N MET A 161 6.00 -14.45 10.58
CA MET A 161 6.50 -15.42 9.62
C MET A 161 6.56 -16.85 10.16
N PHE A 162 6.35 -17.09 11.45
CA PHE A 162 6.47 -18.42 12.09
C PHE A 162 5.58 -19.50 11.47
N ARG A 163 4.45 -19.12 10.89
CA ARG A 163 3.57 -20.07 10.20
C ARG A 163 3.91 -20.28 8.73
N LYS A 164 4.86 -19.51 8.18
CA LYS A 164 5.24 -19.56 6.76
C LYS A 164 6.64 -20.10 6.55
N LEU A 165 7.56 -19.80 7.49
CA LEU A 165 8.98 -20.13 7.41
C LEU A 165 9.43 -20.68 8.75
N GLU A 166 9.92 -21.92 8.76
CA GLU A 166 10.42 -22.57 9.97
C GLU A 166 11.73 -21.93 10.45
N GLU A 167 12.55 -21.45 9.53
CA GLU A 167 13.80 -20.73 9.82
C GLU A 167 13.54 -19.48 10.66
N ALA A 168 12.41 -18.80 10.47
CA ALA A 168 12.06 -17.63 11.27
C ALA A 168 11.92 -17.93 12.77
N ARG A 169 11.59 -19.17 13.13
CA ARG A 169 11.53 -19.62 14.54
C ARG A 169 12.90 -19.86 15.11
N THR A 170 13.83 -20.37 14.32
CA THR A 170 15.20 -20.69 14.77
C THR A 170 16.06 -19.42 14.86
N GLU A 171 15.78 -18.41 14.08
CA GLU A 171 16.47 -17.12 14.09
C GLU A 171 15.94 -16.16 15.17
N TRP A 172 14.76 -16.44 15.71
CA TRP A 172 14.11 -15.59 16.69
C TRP A 172 14.85 -15.62 18.04
N SER A 173 14.93 -14.44 18.68
CA SER A 173 15.51 -14.31 20.03
C SER A 173 14.93 -13.10 20.74
N GLU A 174 14.89 -13.15 22.07
CA GLU A 174 14.47 -12.01 22.91
C GLU A 174 15.36 -10.77 22.67
N ALA A 175 16.65 -10.97 22.45
CA ALA A 175 17.57 -9.90 22.10
C ALA A 175 17.21 -9.25 20.76
N GLY A 176 16.79 -10.07 19.77
CA GLY A 176 16.27 -9.60 18.47
C GLY A 176 15.00 -8.76 18.64
N VAL A 177 14.08 -9.18 19.50
CA VAL A 177 12.87 -8.42 19.83
C VAL A 177 13.22 -7.06 20.44
N ALA A 178 14.13 -7.03 21.43
CA ALA A 178 14.57 -5.79 22.09
C ALA A 178 15.22 -4.83 21.09
N LEU A 179 16.08 -5.33 20.21
CA LEU A 179 16.74 -4.54 19.16
C LEU A 179 15.70 -3.96 18.16
N CYS A 180 14.73 -4.77 17.73
CA CYS A 180 13.65 -4.30 16.86
C CYS A 180 12.79 -3.24 17.54
N ALA A 181 12.46 -3.42 18.82
CA ALA A 181 11.69 -2.44 19.57
C ALA A 181 12.41 -1.08 19.67
N GLU A 182 13.72 -1.09 19.92
CA GLU A 182 14.52 0.16 19.97
C GLU A 182 14.56 0.84 18.59
N ARG A 183 14.76 0.07 17.53
CA ARG A 183 14.71 0.58 16.15
C ARG A 183 13.34 1.20 15.82
N GLN A 184 12.26 0.53 16.20
CA GLN A 184 10.89 1.03 15.98
C GLN A 184 10.65 2.34 16.72
N ARG A 185 11.11 2.48 17.95
CA ARG A 185 11.03 3.75 18.72
C ARG A 185 11.77 4.88 18.00
N GLY A 186 12.97 4.60 17.46
CA GLY A 186 13.72 5.57 16.65
C GLY A 186 12.94 6.01 15.41
N ILE A 187 12.43 5.05 14.64
CA ILE A 187 11.65 5.34 13.43
C ILE A 187 10.39 6.15 13.77
N LEU A 188 9.65 5.77 14.82
CA LEU A 188 8.43 6.47 15.24
C LEU A 188 8.73 7.91 15.69
N ARG A 189 9.84 8.15 16.35
CA ARG A 189 10.26 9.51 16.77
C ARG A 189 10.48 10.41 15.56
N GLU A 190 11.14 9.91 14.54
CA GLU A 190 11.35 10.66 13.29
C GLU A 190 10.05 10.82 12.48
N ALA A 191 9.23 9.78 12.42
CA ALA A 191 7.92 9.81 11.77
C ALA A 191 6.99 10.85 12.37
N TRP A 192 6.95 10.95 13.71
CA TRP A 192 6.10 11.90 14.44
C TRP A 192 6.37 13.35 14.05
N ARG A 193 7.62 13.71 13.81
CA ARG A 193 8.01 15.07 13.39
C ARG A 193 7.41 15.48 12.04
N THR A 194 7.14 14.52 11.19
CA THR A 194 6.62 14.78 9.84
C THR A 194 5.11 14.97 9.80
N LEU A 195 4.40 14.53 10.87
CA LEU A 195 2.95 14.64 10.97
C LEU A 195 2.55 16.08 11.28
N ARG A 196 1.53 16.57 10.56
CA ARG A 196 0.89 17.87 10.82
C ARG A 196 0.22 17.86 12.19
N PRO A 197 0.35 18.95 12.97
CA PRO A 197 -0.39 19.16 14.22
C PRO A 197 -1.90 19.13 14.05
#